data_06e85a7a29c3c0d5c24993232833d3df
#
_entry.id   06e85a7a29c3c0d5c24993232833d3df
#
_cell.length_a   1.000
_cell.length_b   1.000
_cell.length_c   1.000
_cell.angle_alpha   90.00
_cell.angle_beta   90.00
_cell.angle_gamma   90.00
#
_symmetry.space_group_name_H-M   'P 1'
#
loop_
_entity.id
_entity.type
_entity.pdbx_description
1 polymer ?
#
loop_
_entity_poly.entity_id
_entity_poly.type
_entity_poly.pdbx_seq_one_letter_code
_entity_poly.pdbx_strand_id
1 'polypeptide(L)'
;MKYQRSDLTSRRLTRHALFALPLLLVAAITAAQQPPELEGTMVFSSDRSGPWRIWLMEASGENLRPLTEGDEDAHDVDPVFNKDGTAVVFSSTRGGALGIWTVPAEGGSPVRLCDGDQAEWSPDDKQIAFRREGRIWIRTLESGAEQALTPEAWTQCSGPAWHPDGKTLVFARLLEGKNAVYSMPAAGGEPKMIYDKKGACEPHYTPDGALIVYETESNICTIQPDGQKNRMVTFQAGVQRYGRTSPDGKHIVFCQGVNENGPWELYVVPIAGGYPARLTEGGSDMNPDWK
;
A
#
# COMPACT_ATOMS: atom_id res chain seq x y z
N MET A 1 -63.13 11.62 58.13
CA MET A 1 -63.42 10.56 59.11
C MET A 1 -62.15 9.77 59.36
N LYS A 2 -61.65 9.96 60.59
CA LYS A 2 -61.01 9.00 61.54
C LYS A 2 -59.88 8.12 60.95
N TYR A 3 -58.59 8.44 61.24
CA TYR A 3 -57.83 7.87 62.41
C TYR A 3 -57.66 6.36 62.30
N GLN A 4 -56.43 5.82 62.29
CA GLN A 4 -55.50 5.72 63.43
C GLN A 4 -54.10 5.29 63.01
N ARG A 5 -53.17 5.76 63.84
CA ARG A 5 -51.76 5.37 64.00
C ARG A 5 -51.63 4.04 64.70
N SER A 6 -50.57 3.36 64.53
CA SER A 6 -49.67 2.71 65.54
C SER A 6 -48.64 1.89 64.79
N ASP A 7 -47.47 1.85 65.04
CA ASP A 7 -46.43 2.07 66.02
C ASP A 7 -45.32 1.02 65.72
N LEU A 8 -44.17 1.57 65.60
CA LEU A 8 -42.85 1.03 66.03
C LEU A 8 -42.68 -0.45 66.35
N THR A 9 -41.76 -1.13 65.77
CA THR A 9 -40.53 -1.59 66.45
C THR A 9 -39.44 -2.06 65.53
N SER A 10 -38.29 -1.52 65.80
CA SER A 10 -36.91 -1.87 65.49
C SER A 10 -36.59 -3.35 65.25
N ARG A 11 -35.79 -3.64 64.29
CA ARG A 11 -34.61 -4.50 64.45
C ARG A 11 -33.50 -4.17 63.47
N ARG A 12 -32.37 -3.89 64.05
CA ARG A 12 -31.04 -3.73 63.48
C ARG A 12 -30.50 -5.06 62.92
N LEU A 13 -29.49 -4.90 62.14
CA LEU A 13 -28.42 -5.83 61.72
C LEU A 13 -28.56 -6.20 60.25
N THR A 14 -27.56 -6.14 59.43
CA THR A 14 -26.12 -6.06 59.58
C THR A 14 -25.49 -5.68 58.22
N ARG A 15 -24.52 -4.93 58.30
CA ARG A 15 -23.40 -4.58 57.45
C ARG A 15 -22.93 -5.66 56.45
N HIS A 16 -22.50 -5.10 55.28
CA HIS A 16 -21.37 -5.46 54.46
C HIS A 16 -21.53 -6.64 53.50
N ALA A 17 -21.78 -6.31 52.27
CA ALA A 17 -21.06 -6.89 51.18
C ALA A 17 -20.60 -5.76 50.22
N LEU A 18 -19.36 -5.37 50.41
CA LEU A 18 -18.60 -4.57 49.44
C LEU A 18 -18.52 -5.37 48.13
N PHE A 19 -19.15 -4.86 47.12
CA PHE A 19 -18.87 -5.26 45.75
C PHE A 19 -17.47 -4.79 45.36
N ALA A 20 -16.50 -5.68 45.48
CA ALA A 20 -15.24 -5.62 44.77
C ALA A 20 -15.41 -6.38 43.46
N LEU A 21 -15.71 -5.67 42.38
CA LEU A 21 -15.66 -6.13 40.97
C LEU A 21 -15.40 -4.92 40.09
N PRO A 22 -14.67 -5.07 39.03
CA PRO A 22 -13.41 -5.76 38.73
C PRO A 22 -12.39 -4.81 38.12
N LEU A 23 -11.27 -4.67 38.77
CA LEU A 23 -10.07 -4.06 38.16
C LEU A 23 -9.39 -4.97 37.12
N LEU A 24 -9.94 -6.14 36.85
CA LEU A 24 -9.35 -7.14 35.95
C LEU A 24 -9.79 -7.04 34.48
N LEU A 25 -10.78 -6.21 34.15
CA LEU A 25 -11.25 -6.10 32.78
C LEU A 25 -10.60 -4.97 31.97
N VAL A 26 -9.92 -4.03 32.62
CA VAL A 26 -9.24 -2.92 31.95
C VAL A 26 -7.82 -3.30 31.50
N ALA A 27 -7.17 -4.25 32.18
CA ALA A 27 -5.84 -4.71 31.81
C ALA A 27 -5.81 -5.66 30.58
N ALA A 28 -6.95 -6.26 30.22
CA ALA A 28 -7.03 -7.16 29.06
C ALA A 28 -7.24 -6.44 27.72
N ILE A 29 -7.63 -5.15 27.76
CA ILE A 29 -7.83 -4.36 26.54
C ILE A 29 -6.54 -3.66 26.10
N THR A 30 -5.60 -3.42 27.00
CA THR A 30 -4.31 -2.76 26.69
C THR A 30 -3.20 -3.72 26.28
N ALA A 31 -3.37 -5.03 26.37
CA ALA A 31 -2.39 -6.03 25.92
C ALA A 31 -2.58 -6.44 24.44
N ALA A 32 -3.55 -5.86 23.73
CA ALA A 32 -3.97 -6.36 22.41
C ALA A 32 -3.45 -5.55 21.21
N GLN A 33 -2.51 -4.63 21.37
CA GLN A 33 -1.99 -3.87 20.21
C GLN A 33 -0.55 -3.39 20.42
N GLN A 34 0.38 -4.30 20.69
CA GLN A 34 1.73 -4.03 20.21
C GLN A 34 1.72 -4.25 18.70
N PRO A 35 2.21 -3.29 17.91
CA PRO A 35 2.41 -3.54 16.49
C PRO A 35 3.26 -4.80 16.34
N PRO A 36 3.02 -5.65 15.33
CA PRO A 36 3.87 -6.81 15.08
C PRO A 36 5.32 -6.33 14.98
N GLU A 37 6.28 -7.14 15.42
CA GLU A 37 7.69 -6.89 15.10
C GLU A 37 7.83 -6.96 13.59
N LEU A 38 7.96 -5.79 12.97
CA LEU A 38 8.09 -5.65 11.53
C LEU A 38 9.56 -5.44 11.19
N GLU A 39 10.06 -6.22 10.26
CA GLU A 39 11.44 -6.11 9.78
C GLU A 39 11.49 -5.50 8.38
N GLY A 40 12.62 -4.91 8.04
CA GLY A 40 12.90 -4.34 6.73
C GLY A 40 12.79 -2.81 6.68
N THR A 41 12.86 -2.29 5.48
CA THR A 41 12.80 -0.85 5.18
C THR A 41 11.61 -0.55 4.29
N MET A 42 10.91 0.52 4.59
CA MET A 42 9.83 1.04 3.75
C MET A 42 10.30 2.28 3.02
N VAL A 43 9.90 2.40 1.76
CA VAL A 43 10.02 3.61 0.95
C VAL A 43 8.62 4.10 0.59
N PHE A 44 8.41 5.41 0.58
CA PHE A 44 7.10 5.98 0.28
C PHE A 44 7.22 7.44 -0.17
N SER A 45 6.17 7.96 -0.77
CA SER A 45 6.03 9.36 -1.14
C SER A 45 5.44 10.15 0.02
N SER A 46 6.00 11.32 0.35
CA SER A 46 5.48 12.19 1.40
C SER A 46 5.60 13.67 1.07
N ASP A 47 4.61 14.45 1.47
CA ASP A 47 4.60 15.93 1.37
C ASP A 47 5.03 16.64 2.66
N ARG A 48 5.51 15.91 3.67
CA ARG A 48 5.88 16.45 5.00
C ARG A 48 6.94 17.54 4.97
N SER A 49 7.75 17.61 3.93
CA SER A 49 8.75 18.67 3.71
C SER A 49 8.30 19.77 2.74
N GLY A 50 7.05 19.77 2.32
CA GLY A 50 6.45 20.65 1.31
C GLY A 50 6.16 19.94 0.00
N PRO A 51 6.98 20.00 -1.04
CA PRO A 51 6.78 19.19 -2.25
C PRO A 51 6.89 17.70 -1.95
N TRP A 52 6.19 16.87 -2.74
CA TRP A 52 6.29 15.43 -2.63
C TRP A 52 7.74 14.98 -2.83
N ARG A 53 8.24 14.15 -1.89
CA ARG A 53 9.59 13.56 -1.90
C ARG A 53 9.51 12.08 -1.56
N ILE A 54 10.55 11.36 -1.93
CA ILE A 54 10.70 9.97 -1.51
C ILE A 54 11.35 9.96 -0.12
N TRP A 55 10.74 9.19 0.78
CA TRP A 55 11.17 9.02 2.16
C TRP A 55 11.41 7.54 2.46
N LEU A 56 12.29 7.30 3.41
CA LEU A 56 12.61 5.98 3.95
C LEU A 56 12.31 5.96 5.45
N MET A 57 11.88 4.80 5.93
CA MET A 57 11.81 4.48 7.36
C MET A 57 12.04 2.99 7.57
N GLU A 58 12.40 2.58 8.77
CA GLU A 58 12.31 1.18 9.17
C GLU A 58 10.84 0.75 9.23
N ALA A 59 10.57 -0.54 9.05
CA ALA A 59 9.21 -1.06 9.11
C ALA A 59 8.57 -0.88 10.51
N SER A 60 9.39 -0.70 11.54
CA SER A 60 8.96 -0.28 12.89
C SER A 60 8.38 1.13 12.96
N GLY A 61 8.56 1.96 11.93
CA GLY A 61 8.25 3.39 11.92
C GLY A 61 9.40 4.29 12.36
N GLU A 62 10.54 3.72 12.74
CA GLU A 62 11.74 4.45 13.18
C GLU A 62 12.62 4.89 11.99
N ASN A 63 13.63 5.72 12.27
CA ASN A 63 14.64 6.17 11.32
C ASN A 63 14.07 6.85 10.05
N LEU A 64 12.99 7.59 10.22
CA LEU A 64 12.33 8.34 9.15
C LEU A 64 13.27 9.43 8.59
N ARG A 65 13.56 9.35 7.27
CA ARG A 65 14.46 10.29 6.59
C ARG A 65 14.08 10.49 5.13
N PRO A 66 14.34 11.67 4.55
CA PRO A 66 14.20 11.85 3.10
C PRO A 66 15.26 11.04 2.34
N LEU A 67 14.88 10.48 1.20
CA LEU A 67 15.78 9.86 0.24
C LEU A 67 16.08 10.81 -0.92
N THR A 68 15.09 11.60 -1.34
CA THR A 68 15.25 12.56 -2.42
C THR A 68 15.10 14.00 -1.93
N GLU A 69 15.88 14.88 -2.54
CA GLU A 69 15.82 16.32 -2.41
C GLU A 69 15.70 16.93 -3.83
N GLY A 70 15.44 18.21 -3.94
CA GLY A 70 15.39 18.88 -5.23
C GLY A 70 14.64 20.20 -5.18
N ASP A 71 14.39 20.76 -6.39
CA ASP A 71 13.74 22.03 -6.58
C ASP A 71 12.31 22.03 -6.00
N GLU A 72 11.86 23.19 -5.54
CA GLU A 72 10.53 23.35 -4.90
C GLU A 72 9.36 22.97 -5.85
N ASP A 73 9.55 23.10 -7.16
CA ASP A 73 8.54 22.77 -8.17
C ASP A 73 8.54 21.28 -8.60
N ALA A 74 9.51 20.48 -8.15
CA ALA A 74 9.60 19.08 -8.49
C ALA A 74 8.82 18.22 -7.49
N HIS A 75 8.16 17.18 -7.98
CA HIS A 75 7.47 16.16 -7.19
C HIS A 75 8.03 14.79 -7.51
N ASP A 76 8.34 14.02 -6.48
CA ASP A 76 8.82 12.64 -6.55
C ASP A 76 7.77 11.73 -5.91
N VAL A 77 7.29 10.75 -6.67
CA VAL A 77 6.20 9.83 -6.26
C VAL A 77 6.41 8.42 -6.79
N ASP A 78 5.59 7.47 -6.37
CA ASP A 78 5.58 6.06 -6.79
C ASP A 78 6.93 5.36 -6.64
N PRO A 79 7.57 5.38 -5.46
CA PRO A 79 8.85 4.72 -5.27
C PRO A 79 8.70 3.19 -5.17
N VAL A 80 9.65 2.47 -5.77
CA VAL A 80 9.72 0.99 -5.67
C VAL A 80 11.18 0.57 -5.53
N PHE A 81 11.46 -0.28 -4.56
CA PHE A 81 12.78 -0.89 -4.39
C PHE A 81 13.09 -1.88 -5.52
N ASN A 82 14.37 -1.98 -5.88
CA ASN A 82 14.85 -3.11 -6.64
C ASN A 82 14.92 -4.38 -5.75
N LYS A 83 15.26 -5.51 -6.35
CA LYS A 83 15.22 -6.83 -5.69
C LYS A 83 16.03 -6.90 -4.41
N ASP A 84 17.21 -6.31 -4.36
CA ASP A 84 18.10 -6.37 -3.19
C ASP A 84 17.98 -5.15 -2.26
N GLY A 85 17.10 -4.19 -2.56
CA GLY A 85 16.87 -3.00 -1.75
C GLY A 85 17.96 -1.94 -1.85
N THR A 86 18.86 -2.05 -2.83
CA THR A 86 20.00 -1.11 -3.00
C THR A 86 19.66 0.12 -3.84
N ALA A 87 18.58 0.08 -4.60
CA ALA A 87 18.13 1.18 -5.43
C ALA A 87 16.60 1.34 -5.39
N VAL A 88 16.14 2.56 -5.65
CA VAL A 88 14.73 2.91 -5.75
C VAL A 88 14.47 3.51 -7.13
N VAL A 89 13.47 3.01 -7.85
CA VAL A 89 12.89 3.66 -9.03
C VAL A 89 11.69 4.50 -8.59
N PHE A 90 11.47 5.63 -9.22
CA PHE A 90 10.37 6.52 -8.86
C PHE A 90 9.96 7.42 -10.05
N SER A 91 8.76 7.94 -9.98
CA SER A 91 8.23 8.95 -10.90
C SER A 91 8.60 10.35 -10.44
N SER A 92 9.03 11.24 -11.33
CA SER A 92 9.37 12.61 -10.95
C SER A 92 9.11 13.62 -12.05
N THR A 93 8.74 14.84 -11.63
CA THR A 93 8.64 16.02 -12.50
C THR A 93 9.93 16.85 -12.55
N ARG A 94 11.01 16.42 -11.90
CA ARG A 94 12.33 17.07 -11.98
C ARG A 94 12.80 17.14 -13.43
N GLY A 95 13.37 18.27 -13.81
CA GLY A 95 13.72 18.50 -15.22
C GLY A 95 12.56 18.94 -16.11
N GLY A 96 11.38 19.25 -15.53
CA GLY A 96 10.26 19.91 -16.21
C GLY A 96 9.23 18.98 -16.83
N ALA A 97 9.57 17.72 -17.12
CA ALA A 97 8.64 16.72 -17.67
C ALA A 97 8.61 15.46 -16.79
N LEU A 98 7.43 14.86 -16.68
CA LEU A 98 7.26 13.61 -15.95
C LEU A 98 8.15 12.51 -16.55
N GLY A 99 8.90 11.86 -15.70
CA GLY A 99 9.82 10.79 -16.09
C GLY A 99 10.11 9.83 -14.97
N ILE A 100 10.72 8.72 -15.33
CA ILE A 100 11.16 7.68 -14.43
C ILE A 100 12.61 7.92 -14.08
N TRP A 101 12.91 7.90 -12.80
CA TRP A 101 14.21 8.15 -12.23
C TRP A 101 14.61 7.02 -11.29
N THR A 102 15.90 6.87 -11.04
CA THR A 102 16.42 5.95 -10.04
C THR A 102 17.42 6.64 -9.13
N VAL A 103 17.51 6.19 -7.89
CA VAL A 103 18.46 6.69 -6.88
C VAL A 103 18.94 5.52 -6.02
N PRO A 104 20.22 5.49 -5.55
CA PRO A 104 20.65 4.52 -4.56
C PRO A 104 19.85 4.66 -3.26
N ALA A 105 19.49 3.55 -2.61
CA ALA A 105 18.73 3.56 -1.36
C ALA A 105 19.49 4.20 -0.18
N GLU A 106 20.83 4.25 -0.27
CA GLU A 106 21.69 4.98 0.68
C GLU A 106 21.69 6.50 0.46
N GLY A 107 21.13 6.96 -0.66
CA GLY A 107 21.12 8.36 -1.08
C GLY A 107 22.06 8.64 -2.24
N GLY A 108 21.99 9.84 -2.79
CA GLY A 108 22.82 10.29 -3.91
C GLY A 108 22.01 11.07 -4.94
N SER A 109 22.63 11.34 -6.09
CA SER A 109 21.98 12.09 -7.18
C SER A 109 21.08 11.17 -7.99
N PRO A 110 19.77 11.50 -8.15
CA PRO A 110 18.88 10.74 -9.00
C PRO A 110 19.31 10.77 -10.48
N VAL A 111 19.14 9.65 -11.17
CA VAL A 111 19.43 9.48 -12.59
C VAL A 111 18.15 9.22 -13.36
N ARG A 112 17.93 9.97 -14.43
CA ARG A 112 16.75 9.79 -15.31
C ARG A 112 16.93 8.56 -16.18
N LEU A 113 15.91 7.71 -16.22
CA LEU A 113 15.89 6.52 -17.09
C LEU A 113 15.13 6.75 -18.40
N CYS A 114 13.90 7.25 -18.34
CA CYS A 114 13.04 7.48 -19.51
C CYS A 114 11.83 8.37 -19.18
N ASP A 115 11.00 8.65 -20.17
CA ASP A 115 9.67 9.23 -20.01
C ASP A 115 8.69 8.18 -19.48
N GLY A 116 7.73 8.59 -18.66
CA GLY A 116 6.71 7.72 -18.10
C GLY A 116 6.57 7.88 -16.59
N ASP A 117 5.80 6.97 -15.99
CA ASP A 117 5.53 6.90 -14.57
C ASP A 117 5.20 5.47 -14.12
N GLN A 118 4.94 5.28 -12.80
CA GLN A 118 4.54 4.00 -12.19
C GLN A 118 5.45 2.84 -12.60
N ALA A 119 6.75 2.99 -12.40
CA ALA A 119 7.72 1.99 -12.79
C ALA A 119 7.87 0.89 -11.72
N GLU A 120 8.07 -0.35 -12.17
CA GLU A 120 8.30 -1.53 -11.36
C GLU A 120 9.52 -2.29 -11.90
N TRP A 121 10.44 -2.71 -11.03
CA TRP A 121 11.60 -3.52 -11.40
C TRP A 121 11.22 -4.95 -11.77
N SER A 122 11.86 -5.52 -12.79
CA SER A 122 11.79 -6.97 -13.00
C SER A 122 12.51 -7.72 -11.86
N PRO A 123 12.11 -8.98 -11.55
CA PRO A 123 12.70 -9.74 -10.44
C PRO A 123 14.20 -10.04 -10.60
N ASP A 124 14.81 -9.78 -11.75
CA ASP A 124 16.25 -9.94 -12.01
C ASP A 124 16.98 -8.58 -12.13
N ASP A 125 16.30 -7.47 -11.83
CA ASP A 125 16.77 -6.08 -11.89
C ASP A 125 17.31 -5.63 -13.27
N LYS A 126 16.99 -6.38 -14.35
CA LYS A 126 17.48 -6.04 -15.70
C LYS A 126 16.53 -5.18 -16.51
N GLN A 127 15.27 -5.13 -16.11
CA GLN A 127 14.21 -4.39 -16.80
C GLN A 127 13.37 -3.60 -15.81
N ILE A 128 12.65 -2.61 -16.33
CA ILE A 128 11.52 -1.98 -15.66
C ILE A 128 10.28 -2.09 -16.55
N ALA A 129 9.14 -2.39 -15.94
CA ALA A 129 7.83 -2.18 -16.54
C ALA A 129 7.28 -0.83 -16.08
N PHE A 130 6.64 -0.06 -16.94
CA PHE A 130 6.18 1.29 -16.60
C PHE A 130 5.00 1.71 -17.46
N ARG A 131 4.33 2.79 -17.04
CA ARG A 131 3.29 3.43 -17.83
C ARG A 131 3.85 4.59 -18.64
N ARG A 132 3.47 4.66 -19.93
CA ARG A 132 3.65 5.82 -20.78
C ARG A 132 2.49 5.94 -21.76
N GLU A 133 1.90 7.14 -21.84
CA GLU A 133 0.73 7.41 -22.69
C GLU A 133 -0.44 6.43 -22.47
N GLY A 134 -0.63 6.02 -21.21
CA GLY A 134 -1.67 5.05 -20.82
C GLY A 134 -1.45 3.62 -21.29
N ARG A 135 -0.26 3.27 -21.75
CA ARG A 135 0.15 1.91 -22.13
C ARG A 135 1.23 1.39 -21.19
N ILE A 136 1.33 0.08 -21.08
CA ILE A 136 2.43 -0.57 -20.36
C ILE A 136 3.57 -0.81 -21.32
N TRP A 137 4.77 -0.43 -20.90
CA TRP A 137 6.04 -0.56 -21.60
C TRP A 137 7.03 -1.35 -20.77
N ILE A 138 7.98 -1.98 -21.41
CA ILE A 138 9.17 -2.56 -20.78
C ILE A 138 10.41 -1.88 -21.35
N ARG A 139 11.35 -1.53 -20.47
CA ARG A 139 12.68 -1.03 -20.81
C ARG A 139 13.74 -1.98 -20.29
N THR A 140 14.67 -2.39 -21.14
CA THR A 140 15.89 -3.10 -20.76
C THR A 140 16.91 -2.07 -20.29
N LEU A 141 17.39 -2.18 -19.06
CA LEU A 141 18.23 -1.15 -18.46
C LEU A 141 19.61 -1.04 -19.10
N GLU A 142 20.26 -2.16 -19.41
CA GLU A 142 21.59 -2.20 -20.02
C GLU A 142 21.62 -1.55 -21.40
N SER A 143 20.68 -1.91 -22.27
CA SER A 143 20.66 -1.44 -23.67
C SER A 143 19.84 -0.15 -23.87
N GLY A 144 18.96 0.18 -22.93
CA GLY A 144 17.97 1.23 -23.08
C GLY A 144 16.84 0.91 -24.07
N ALA A 145 16.77 -0.33 -24.59
CA ALA A 145 15.72 -0.73 -25.51
C ALA A 145 14.35 -0.76 -24.85
N GLU A 146 13.35 -0.23 -25.54
CA GLU A 146 11.97 -0.12 -25.05
C GLU A 146 11.01 -0.83 -25.99
N GLN A 147 10.00 -1.49 -25.38
CA GLN A 147 8.93 -2.16 -26.09
C GLN A 147 7.58 -1.86 -25.42
N ALA A 148 6.60 -1.44 -26.24
CA ALA A 148 5.23 -1.38 -25.78
C ALA A 148 4.68 -2.80 -25.62
N LEU A 149 4.18 -3.11 -24.44
CA LEU A 149 3.67 -4.44 -24.09
C LEU A 149 2.18 -4.58 -24.44
N THR A 150 1.38 -3.58 -24.06
CA THR A 150 -0.07 -3.59 -24.32
C THR A 150 -0.41 -3.16 -25.73
N PRO A 151 -1.55 -3.63 -26.30
CA PRO A 151 -2.01 -3.24 -27.63
C PRO A 151 -2.10 -1.72 -27.80
N GLU A 152 -1.87 -1.22 -29.01
CA GLU A 152 -1.90 0.22 -29.32
C GLU A 152 -3.24 0.88 -28.98
N ALA A 153 -4.34 0.17 -29.16
CA ALA A 153 -5.68 0.65 -28.82
C ALA A 153 -5.96 0.76 -27.30
N TRP A 154 -5.04 0.29 -26.46
CA TRP A 154 -5.20 0.29 -25.01
C TRP A 154 -4.48 1.51 -24.41
N THR A 155 -5.21 2.60 -24.19
CA THR A 155 -4.65 3.89 -23.77
C THR A 155 -4.94 4.25 -22.31
N GLN A 156 -5.47 3.31 -21.52
CA GLN A 156 -5.86 3.55 -20.12
C GLN A 156 -5.40 2.40 -19.22
N CYS A 157 -4.16 1.96 -19.39
CA CYS A 157 -3.50 0.99 -18.52
C CYS A 157 -2.67 1.72 -17.45
N SER A 158 -2.50 1.11 -16.27
CA SER A 158 -1.74 1.66 -15.13
C SER A 158 -1.25 0.55 -14.21
N GLY A 159 -0.31 0.91 -13.31
CA GLY A 159 0.16 0.07 -12.21
C GLY A 159 0.69 -1.29 -12.66
N PRO A 160 1.68 -1.39 -13.57
CA PRO A 160 2.26 -2.68 -13.93
C PRO A 160 3.02 -3.26 -12.75
N ALA A 161 2.89 -4.56 -12.50
CA ALA A 161 3.69 -5.28 -11.52
C ALA A 161 4.09 -6.66 -12.02
N TRP A 162 5.32 -7.05 -11.72
CA TRP A 162 5.88 -8.32 -12.15
C TRP A 162 5.45 -9.48 -11.24
N HIS A 163 5.14 -10.62 -11.84
CA HIS A 163 5.14 -11.87 -11.12
C HIS A 163 6.57 -12.23 -10.70
N PRO A 164 6.81 -12.80 -9.51
CA PRO A 164 8.16 -13.11 -9.03
C PRO A 164 9.00 -14.04 -9.92
N ASP A 165 8.35 -14.80 -10.83
CA ASP A 165 9.06 -15.64 -11.81
C ASP A 165 9.59 -14.84 -13.03
N GLY A 166 9.28 -13.56 -13.13
CA GLY A 166 9.69 -12.69 -14.23
C GLY A 166 9.04 -12.94 -15.58
N LYS A 167 8.02 -13.82 -15.65
CA LYS A 167 7.41 -14.23 -16.93
C LYS A 167 6.07 -13.55 -17.23
N THR A 168 5.43 -12.99 -16.21
CA THR A 168 4.09 -12.42 -16.31
C THR A 168 4.04 -11.07 -15.62
N LEU A 169 3.24 -10.15 -16.15
CA LEU A 169 2.85 -8.91 -15.47
C LEU A 169 1.36 -8.93 -15.17
N VAL A 170 0.98 -8.23 -14.09
CA VAL A 170 -0.38 -7.75 -13.88
C VAL A 170 -0.40 -6.23 -14.02
N PHE A 171 -1.54 -5.68 -14.36
CA PHE A 171 -1.76 -4.24 -14.48
C PHE A 171 -3.27 -3.96 -14.43
N ALA A 172 -3.64 -2.71 -14.15
CA ALA A 172 -5.01 -2.26 -14.26
C ALA A 172 -5.27 -1.67 -15.64
N ARG A 173 -6.53 -1.77 -16.10
CA ARG A 173 -7.02 -1.08 -17.28
C ARG A 173 -8.42 -0.52 -17.02
N LEU A 174 -8.63 0.74 -17.35
CA LEU A 174 -9.97 1.33 -17.34
C LEU A 174 -10.75 0.83 -18.56
N LEU A 175 -11.84 0.12 -18.29
CA LEU A 175 -12.75 -0.42 -19.29
C LEU A 175 -14.18 0.05 -18.97
N GLU A 176 -14.81 0.76 -19.90
CA GLU A 176 -16.19 1.25 -19.74
C GLU A 176 -16.45 2.00 -18.41
N GLY A 177 -15.46 2.81 -18.01
CA GLY A 177 -15.54 3.63 -16.78
C GLY A 177 -15.24 2.87 -15.47
N LYS A 178 -14.76 1.62 -15.55
CA LYS A 178 -14.34 0.82 -14.39
C LYS A 178 -12.95 0.23 -14.62
N ASN A 179 -12.13 0.26 -13.59
CA ASN A 179 -10.84 -0.45 -13.63
C ASN A 179 -11.05 -1.96 -13.53
N ALA A 180 -10.28 -2.71 -14.30
CA ALA A 180 -10.20 -4.16 -14.27
C ALA A 180 -8.73 -4.58 -14.20
N VAL A 181 -8.46 -5.69 -13.52
CA VAL A 181 -7.12 -6.29 -13.42
C VAL A 181 -6.90 -7.26 -14.57
N TYR A 182 -5.79 -7.09 -15.26
CA TYR A 182 -5.32 -7.95 -16.35
C TYR A 182 -3.97 -8.55 -16.03
N SER A 183 -3.69 -9.70 -16.61
CA SER A 183 -2.33 -10.26 -16.72
C SER A 183 -1.93 -10.46 -18.16
N MET A 184 -0.63 -10.44 -18.43
CA MET A 184 -0.09 -10.82 -19.74
C MET A 184 1.36 -11.31 -19.62
N PRO A 185 1.84 -12.13 -20.60
CA PRO A 185 3.23 -12.53 -20.62
C PRO A 185 4.18 -11.31 -20.78
N ALA A 186 5.29 -11.31 -20.04
CA ALA A 186 6.30 -10.24 -20.13
C ALA A 186 6.98 -10.19 -21.52
N ALA A 187 7.00 -11.30 -22.23
CA ALA A 187 7.49 -11.37 -23.61
C ALA A 187 6.50 -10.82 -24.65
N GLY A 188 5.34 -10.34 -24.22
CA GLY A 188 4.23 -9.95 -25.09
C GLY A 188 3.25 -11.11 -25.36
N GLY A 189 2.09 -10.78 -25.90
CA GLY A 189 1.01 -11.74 -26.17
C GLY A 189 -0.35 -11.16 -25.82
N GLU A 190 -1.35 -12.04 -25.75
CA GLU A 190 -2.72 -11.62 -25.47
C GLU A 190 -2.94 -11.38 -23.98
N PRO A 191 -3.41 -10.18 -23.56
CA PRO A 191 -3.79 -9.91 -22.19
C PRO A 191 -5.00 -10.74 -21.77
N LYS A 192 -4.96 -11.26 -20.55
CA LYS A 192 -6.06 -12.01 -19.92
C LYS A 192 -6.65 -11.18 -18.78
N MET A 193 -7.97 -10.95 -18.82
CA MET A 193 -8.69 -10.34 -17.71
C MET A 193 -8.78 -11.32 -16.52
N ILE A 194 -8.36 -10.85 -15.34
CA ILE A 194 -8.44 -11.61 -14.08
C ILE A 194 -9.70 -11.22 -13.31
N TYR A 195 -9.98 -9.91 -13.22
CA TYR A 195 -11.06 -9.38 -12.39
C TYR A 195 -11.56 -8.03 -12.90
N ASP A 196 -12.87 -7.85 -13.00
CA ASP A 196 -13.54 -6.68 -13.59
C ASP A 196 -14.58 -6.03 -12.69
N LYS A 197 -14.60 -6.36 -11.39
CA LYS A 197 -15.63 -5.86 -10.49
C LYS A 197 -15.08 -4.80 -9.55
N LYS A 198 -15.94 -3.84 -9.19
CA LYS A 198 -15.67 -2.82 -8.17
C LYS A 198 -14.45 -1.91 -8.41
N GLY A 199 -14.10 -1.64 -9.66
CA GLY A 199 -13.03 -0.71 -9.97
C GLY A 199 -11.65 -1.16 -9.50
N ALA A 200 -11.32 -2.43 -9.67
CA ALA A 200 -10.07 -3.03 -9.23
C ALA A 200 -8.84 -2.41 -9.92
N CYS A 201 -7.93 -1.84 -9.13
CA CYS A 201 -6.71 -1.19 -9.64
C CYS A 201 -5.49 -1.44 -8.72
N GLU A 202 -4.34 -0.92 -9.12
CA GLU A 202 -3.04 -1.05 -8.44
C GLU A 202 -2.71 -2.50 -8.02
N PRO A 203 -2.76 -3.47 -8.95
CA PRO A 203 -2.49 -4.85 -8.64
C PRO A 203 -1.00 -5.09 -8.40
N HIS A 204 -0.67 -5.91 -7.40
CA HIS A 204 0.69 -6.31 -7.10
C HIS A 204 0.74 -7.78 -6.64
N TYR A 205 1.72 -8.55 -7.08
CA TYR A 205 1.89 -9.93 -6.61
C TYR A 205 2.47 -10.01 -5.20
N THR A 206 2.06 -11.02 -4.43
CA THR A 206 2.78 -11.43 -3.22
C THR A 206 4.16 -11.99 -3.60
N PRO A 207 5.16 -11.97 -2.69
CA PRO A 207 6.52 -12.44 -2.97
C PRO A 207 6.62 -13.88 -3.46
N ASP A 208 5.66 -14.73 -3.10
CA ASP A 208 5.53 -16.13 -3.55
C ASP A 208 4.73 -16.27 -4.86
N GLY A 209 4.15 -15.18 -5.38
CA GLY A 209 3.31 -15.18 -6.57
C GLY A 209 1.92 -15.82 -6.40
N ALA A 210 1.57 -16.27 -5.20
CA ALA A 210 0.34 -17.02 -4.96
C ALA A 210 -0.91 -16.14 -4.97
N LEU A 211 -0.79 -14.86 -4.64
CA LEU A 211 -1.88 -13.90 -4.61
C LEU A 211 -1.51 -12.62 -5.36
N ILE A 212 -2.54 -11.92 -5.78
CA ILE A 212 -2.48 -10.53 -6.23
C ILE A 212 -3.18 -9.69 -5.15
N VAL A 213 -2.47 -8.73 -4.59
CA VAL A 213 -3.04 -7.65 -3.77
C VAL A 213 -3.50 -6.57 -4.73
N TYR A 214 -4.66 -6.03 -4.52
CA TYR A 214 -5.21 -4.96 -5.35
C TYR A 214 -6.18 -4.10 -4.52
N GLU A 215 -6.48 -2.94 -4.99
CA GLU A 215 -7.48 -2.07 -4.36
C GLU A 215 -8.80 -2.09 -5.12
N THR A 216 -9.88 -1.88 -4.40
CA THR A 216 -11.19 -1.54 -4.92
C THR A 216 -11.51 -0.09 -4.56
N GLU A 217 -12.74 0.34 -4.74
CA GLU A 217 -13.17 1.72 -4.45
C GLU A 217 -12.67 2.29 -3.10
N SER A 218 -12.51 1.46 -2.06
CA SER A 218 -12.09 1.94 -0.74
C SER A 218 -11.35 0.91 0.10
N ASN A 219 -11.00 -0.26 -0.45
CA ASN A 219 -10.46 -1.36 0.36
C ASN A 219 -9.33 -2.09 -0.35
N ILE A 220 -8.43 -2.65 0.45
CA ILE A 220 -7.40 -3.58 -0.02
C ILE A 220 -7.99 -4.99 -0.06
N CYS A 221 -7.77 -5.67 -1.17
CA CYS A 221 -8.25 -7.02 -1.46
C CYS A 221 -7.11 -7.94 -1.92
N THR A 222 -7.34 -9.24 -1.84
CA THR A 222 -6.47 -10.26 -2.44
C THR A 222 -7.28 -11.19 -3.33
N ILE A 223 -6.64 -11.69 -4.40
CA ILE A 223 -7.22 -12.63 -5.36
C ILE A 223 -6.12 -13.57 -5.88
N GLN A 224 -6.46 -14.80 -6.24
CA GLN A 224 -5.50 -15.68 -6.93
C GLN A 224 -5.29 -15.24 -8.38
N PRO A 225 -4.14 -15.54 -9.01
CA PRO A 225 -3.86 -15.19 -10.40
C PRO A 225 -4.84 -15.76 -11.44
N ASP A 226 -5.61 -16.79 -11.06
CA ASP A 226 -6.68 -17.36 -11.87
C ASP A 226 -8.04 -16.64 -11.72
N GLY A 227 -8.11 -15.62 -10.87
CA GLY A 227 -9.32 -14.85 -10.57
C GLY A 227 -10.22 -15.46 -9.48
N GLN A 228 -9.76 -16.53 -8.82
CA GLN A 228 -10.50 -17.18 -7.74
C GLN A 228 -10.10 -16.66 -6.36
N LYS A 229 -10.84 -17.07 -5.33
CA LYS A 229 -10.62 -16.76 -3.92
C LYS A 229 -10.43 -15.26 -3.63
N ASN A 230 -11.22 -14.45 -4.29
CA ASN A 230 -11.26 -13.03 -3.99
C ASN A 230 -11.67 -12.79 -2.54
N ARG A 231 -10.87 -11.99 -1.82
CA ARG A 231 -11.10 -11.68 -0.41
C ARG A 231 -10.72 -10.23 -0.09
N MET A 232 -11.61 -9.55 0.59
CA MET A 232 -11.33 -8.24 1.20
C MET A 232 -10.45 -8.43 2.44
N VAL A 233 -9.39 -7.63 2.55
CA VAL A 233 -8.44 -7.66 3.68
C VAL A 233 -8.75 -6.57 4.68
N THR A 234 -9.10 -5.36 4.20
CA THR A 234 -9.44 -4.20 5.04
C THR A 234 -10.94 -3.92 5.03
N PHE A 235 -11.48 -3.44 6.17
CA PHE A 235 -12.92 -3.19 6.37
C PHE A 235 -13.20 -1.87 7.09
N GLN A 236 -12.16 -1.07 7.34
CA GLN A 236 -12.26 0.16 8.12
C GLN A 236 -12.91 1.28 7.32
N ALA A 237 -13.45 2.26 8.04
CA ALA A 237 -13.94 3.48 7.44
C ALA A 237 -12.79 4.28 6.80
N GLY A 238 -13.09 5.06 5.77
CA GLY A 238 -12.12 5.80 4.99
C GLY A 238 -11.78 5.10 3.68
N VAL A 239 -10.73 5.55 3.04
CA VAL A 239 -10.25 5.05 1.76
C VAL A 239 -8.88 4.43 1.95
N GLN A 240 -8.68 3.20 1.49
CA GLN A 240 -7.41 2.49 1.52
C GLN A 240 -6.88 2.33 0.11
N ARG A 241 -5.59 2.65 -0.10
CA ARG A 241 -4.91 2.68 -1.40
C ARG A 241 -3.51 2.07 -1.33
N TYR A 242 -2.99 1.68 -2.49
CA TYR A 242 -1.59 1.31 -2.71
C TYR A 242 -1.07 0.22 -1.77
N GLY A 243 -1.79 -0.91 -1.72
CA GLY A 243 -1.39 -2.03 -0.88
C GLY A 243 -0.17 -2.76 -1.43
N ARG A 244 0.90 -2.90 -0.61
CA ARG A 244 2.13 -3.65 -0.90
C ARG A 244 2.40 -4.68 0.18
N THR A 245 2.86 -5.85 -0.18
CA THR A 245 3.17 -6.91 0.78
C THR A 245 4.55 -6.74 1.41
N SER A 246 4.67 -7.17 2.68
CA SER A 246 5.98 -7.35 3.31
C SER A 246 6.84 -8.38 2.56
N PRO A 247 8.17 -8.34 2.69
CA PRO A 247 9.07 -9.30 2.06
C PRO A 247 8.78 -10.76 2.42
N ASP A 248 8.29 -11.02 3.63
CA ASP A 248 7.88 -12.36 4.09
C ASP A 248 6.46 -12.76 3.67
N GLY A 249 5.73 -11.86 2.99
CA GLY A 249 4.36 -12.09 2.50
C GLY A 249 3.28 -12.14 3.57
N LYS A 250 3.58 -11.82 4.84
CA LYS A 250 2.61 -11.96 5.94
C LYS A 250 1.79 -10.72 6.23
N HIS A 251 2.27 -9.56 5.80
CA HIS A 251 1.62 -8.28 6.04
C HIS A 251 1.41 -7.51 4.74
N ILE A 252 0.52 -6.54 4.79
CA ILE A 252 0.31 -5.55 3.74
C ILE A 252 0.46 -4.17 4.37
N VAL A 253 1.36 -3.33 3.83
CA VAL A 253 1.40 -1.89 4.08
C VAL A 253 0.51 -1.20 3.05
N PHE A 254 -0.23 -0.18 3.46
CA PHE A 254 -1.10 0.59 2.59
C PHE A 254 -1.29 2.00 3.13
N CYS A 255 -1.72 2.94 2.31
CA CYS A 255 -2.12 4.25 2.80
C CYS A 255 -3.62 4.31 3.05
N GLN A 256 -4.01 5.02 4.11
CA GLN A 256 -5.39 5.27 4.49
C GLN A 256 -5.65 6.76 4.66
N GLY A 257 -6.70 7.25 4.05
CA GLY A 257 -7.22 8.60 4.22
C GLY A 257 -8.65 8.58 4.74
N VAL A 258 -9.09 9.69 5.35
CA VAL A 258 -10.49 9.86 5.77
C VAL A 258 -11.42 9.87 4.56
N ASN A 259 -10.94 10.40 3.44
CA ASN A 259 -11.60 10.44 2.13
C ASN A 259 -10.55 10.50 1.02
N GLU A 260 -10.96 10.61 -0.24
CA GLU A 260 -10.09 10.64 -1.43
C GLU A 260 -9.07 11.80 -1.46
N ASN A 261 -9.26 12.82 -0.64
CA ASN A 261 -8.36 13.98 -0.58
C ASN A 261 -7.31 13.88 0.54
N GLY A 262 -7.30 12.79 1.31
CA GLY A 262 -6.43 12.61 2.46
C GLY A 262 -6.79 13.49 3.68
N PRO A 263 -5.84 13.87 4.55
CA PRO A 263 -4.44 13.43 4.46
C PRO A 263 -4.30 11.91 4.53
N TRP A 264 -3.22 11.40 3.97
CA TRP A 264 -2.92 9.98 3.91
C TRP A 264 -1.87 9.58 4.93
N GLU A 265 -2.08 8.46 5.58
CA GLU A 265 -1.14 7.88 6.54
C GLU A 265 -0.89 6.41 6.20
N LEU A 266 0.29 5.90 6.50
CA LEU A 266 0.62 4.51 6.28
C LEU A 266 0.10 3.65 7.44
N TYR A 267 -0.48 2.52 7.07
CA TYR A 267 -0.96 1.48 7.95
C TYR A 267 -0.43 0.13 7.52
N VAL A 268 -0.36 -0.79 8.46
CA VAL A 268 -0.01 -2.20 8.21
C VAL A 268 -1.11 -3.10 8.74
N VAL A 269 -1.40 -4.19 8.02
CA VAL A 269 -2.37 -5.21 8.40
C VAL A 269 -1.82 -6.60 8.08
N PRO A 270 -2.09 -7.65 8.88
CA PRO A 270 -1.80 -9.01 8.46
C PRO A 270 -2.53 -9.35 7.16
N ILE A 271 -1.85 -10.02 6.21
CA ILE A 271 -2.49 -10.43 4.95
C ILE A 271 -3.70 -11.33 5.18
N ALA A 272 -3.74 -12.05 6.29
CA ALA A 272 -4.90 -12.82 6.72
C ALA A 272 -6.10 -11.96 7.15
N GLY A 273 -5.94 -10.63 7.24
CA GLY A 273 -6.93 -9.69 7.75
C GLY A 273 -6.75 -9.44 9.26
N GLY A 274 -7.42 -8.42 9.76
CA GLY A 274 -7.33 -7.99 11.15
C GLY A 274 -7.52 -6.49 11.28
N TYR A 275 -7.11 -5.94 12.43
CA TYR A 275 -7.12 -4.50 12.66
C TYR A 275 -5.79 -3.90 12.19
N PRO A 276 -5.81 -2.88 11.31
CA PRO A 276 -4.60 -2.20 10.90
C PRO A 276 -3.94 -1.44 12.06
N ALA A 277 -2.62 -1.44 12.09
CA ALA A 277 -1.82 -0.57 12.93
C ALA A 277 -1.30 0.60 12.10
N ARG A 278 -1.38 1.83 12.65
CA ARG A 278 -0.84 3.03 12.01
C ARG A 278 0.67 3.08 12.17
N LEU A 279 1.37 3.40 11.09
CA LEU A 279 2.83 3.51 11.04
C LEU A 279 3.32 4.96 11.00
N THR A 280 2.58 5.86 10.33
CA THR A 280 3.01 7.25 10.18
C THR A 280 1.96 8.24 10.63
N GLU A 281 2.42 9.46 10.93
CA GLU A 281 1.60 10.64 11.21
C GLU A 281 2.35 11.91 10.81
N GLY A 282 1.58 12.98 10.55
CA GLY A 282 2.16 14.30 10.28
C GLY A 282 2.68 14.45 8.85
N GLY A 283 1.81 14.51 7.89
CA GLY A 283 2.06 14.65 6.46
C GLY A 283 1.02 13.85 5.69
N SER A 284 1.15 13.84 4.37
CA SER A 284 0.41 12.94 3.51
C SER A 284 1.39 11.92 2.95
N ASP A 285 1.24 10.64 3.30
CA ASP A 285 2.16 9.55 2.97
C ASP A 285 1.47 8.55 2.06
N MET A 286 2.02 8.30 0.88
CA MET A 286 1.39 7.48 -0.17
C MET A 286 2.39 6.55 -0.86
N ASN A 287 1.86 5.61 -1.65
CA ASN A 287 2.62 4.73 -2.52
C ASN A 287 3.76 4.00 -1.76
N PRO A 288 3.48 3.32 -0.65
CA PRO A 288 4.52 2.60 0.07
C PRO A 288 5.04 1.41 -0.74
N ASP A 289 6.32 1.09 -0.58
CA ASP A 289 6.91 -0.20 -0.93
C ASP A 289 7.77 -0.69 0.22
N TRP A 290 7.97 -2.01 0.32
CA TRP A 290 8.56 -2.64 1.48
C TRP A 290 9.61 -3.69 1.11
N LYS A 291 10.82 -3.51 1.67
CA LYS A 291 11.97 -4.39 1.42
C LYS A 291 12.68 -4.80 2.72
#